data_3207cd25f30feea86ba61f190024da68
#
_entry.id   3207cd25f30feea86ba61f190024da68
#
_cell.length_a   1.000
_cell.length_b   1.000
_cell.length_c   1.000
_cell.angle_alpha   90.00
_cell.angle_beta   90.00
_cell.angle_gamma   90.00
#
_symmetry.space_group_name_H-M   'P 1'
#
loop_
_entity.id
_entity.type
_entity.pdbx_description
1 polymer ?
#
loop_
_entity_poly.entity_id
_entity_poly.type
_entity_poly.pdbx_seq_one_letter_code
_entity_poly.pdbx_strand_id
1 'polypeptide(L)'
;MGTNAGHTSSETPQLSASNGLALVRVTIGAMFVWVFFENLGKGLYTPGGYAGLINYYIQHSHSPAIWKSVMGLAASHASMAAPMQALTEIGLGILLVIGLLTRPAAFIAFLYLGSLWVSEWGTAWIWELLVPVMASLGLAIGSAGRKWGVDAWLAGRWPSAPWWLI
;
A
#
# COMPACT_ATOMS: atom_id res chain seq x y z
N MET A 1 58.98 -15.52 -15.27
CA MET A 1 58.41 -15.38 -13.93
C MET A 1 57.45 -14.19 -13.95
N GLY A 2 56.21 -14.46 -14.17
CA GLY A 2 55.12 -13.45 -14.19
C GLY A 2 54.32 -13.61 -12.93
N THR A 3 54.38 -12.64 -12.04
CA THR A 3 53.56 -12.55 -10.82
C THR A 3 52.14 -12.10 -11.16
N ASN A 4 51.20 -13.03 -11.14
CA ASN A 4 49.77 -12.71 -11.11
C ASN A 4 49.43 -12.06 -9.77
N ALA A 5 49.28 -10.72 -9.77
CA ALA A 5 48.68 -10.00 -8.66
C ALA A 5 47.15 -10.27 -8.74
N GLY A 6 46.67 -11.16 -7.87
CA GLY A 6 45.26 -11.40 -7.68
C GLY A 6 44.59 -10.12 -7.17
N HIS A 7 43.75 -9.52 -8.03
CA HIS A 7 42.79 -8.50 -7.60
C HIS A 7 41.73 -9.19 -6.74
N THR A 8 41.89 -9.17 -5.45
CA THR A 8 40.80 -9.38 -4.51
C THR A 8 39.94 -8.11 -4.53
N SER A 9 38.94 -8.10 -5.41
CA SER A 9 37.84 -7.13 -5.31
C SER A 9 37.13 -7.39 -3.98
N SER A 10 37.34 -6.51 -3.02
CA SER A 10 36.52 -6.43 -1.82
C SER A 10 35.09 -6.11 -2.26
N GLU A 11 34.26 -7.13 -2.42
CA GLU A 11 32.83 -6.96 -2.59
C GLU A 11 32.27 -6.33 -1.29
N THR A 12 32.18 -5.03 -1.27
CA THR A 12 31.30 -4.34 -0.31
C THR A 12 29.91 -4.92 -0.49
N PRO A 13 29.20 -5.34 0.58
CA PRO A 13 27.84 -5.84 0.46
C PRO A 13 26.96 -4.73 -0.11
N GLN A 14 26.74 -4.73 -1.42
CA GLN A 14 25.77 -3.83 -2.02
C GLN A 14 24.40 -4.28 -1.51
N LEU A 15 23.78 -3.45 -0.65
CA LEU A 15 22.36 -3.56 -0.34
C LEU A 15 21.64 -3.53 -1.69
N SER A 16 21.18 -4.68 -2.16
CA SER A 16 20.59 -4.75 -3.49
C SER A 16 19.30 -3.94 -3.51
N ALA A 17 18.95 -3.34 -4.65
CA ALA A 17 17.71 -2.58 -4.84
C ALA A 17 16.48 -3.39 -4.37
N SER A 18 16.53 -4.73 -4.44
CA SER A 18 15.48 -5.62 -3.95
C SER A 18 15.32 -5.58 -2.43
N ASN A 19 16.38 -5.35 -1.65
CA ASN A 19 16.27 -5.18 -0.20
C ASN A 19 15.60 -3.84 0.15
N GLY A 20 15.92 -2.78 -0.60
CA GLY A 20 15.25 -1.48 -0.45
C GLY A 20 13.76 -1.56 -0.73
N LEU A 21 13.37 -2.23 -1.83
CA LEU A 21 11.95 -2.45 -2.14
C LEU A 21 11.24 -3.30 -1.08
N ALA A 22 11.89 -4.32 -0.53
CA ALA A 22 11.32 -5.12 0.54
C ALA A 22 11.10 -4.31 1.81
N LEU A 23 12.04 -3.41 2.16
CA LEU A 23 11.87 -2.49 3.29
C LEU A 23 10.69 -1.54 3.07
N VAL A 24 10.60 -0.90 1.90
CA VAL A 24 9.46 -0.02 1.55
C VAL A 24 8.14 -0.77 1.64
N ARG A 25 8.08 -2.02 1.14
CA ARG A 25 6.90 -2.87 1.23
C ARG A 25 6.45 -3.10 2.67
N VAL A 26 7.37 -3.52 3.54
CA VAL A 26 7.07 -3.75 4.96
C VAL A 26 6.61 -2.46 5.63
N THR A 27 7.24 -1.32 5.31
CA THR A 27 6.85 -0.01 5.84
C THR A 27 5.43 0.37 5.43
N ILE A 28 5.08 0.24 4.15
CA ILE A 28 3.71 0.53 3.68
C ILE A 28 2.70 -0.44 4.32
N GLY A 29 3.04 -1.73 4.42
CA GLY A 29 2.18 -2.70 5.10
C GLY A 29 1.96 -2.37 6.57
N ALA A 30 3.02 -2.03 7.29
CA ALA A 30 2.94 -1.61 8.70
C ALA A 30 2.13 -0.32 8.88
N MET A 31 2.25 0.64 7.95
CA MET A 31 1.42 1.84 7.93
C MET A 31 -0.07 1.50 7.83
N PHE A 32 -0.47 0.59 6.92
CA PHE A 32 -1.86 0.14 6.81
C PHE A 32 -2.36 -0.52 8.11
N VAL A 33 -1.55 -1.37 8.72
CA VAL A 33 -1.89 -1.99 10.02
C VAL A 33 -2.06 -0.94 11.12
N TRP A 34 -1.15 0.04 11.16
CA TRP A 34 -1.23 1.14 12.13
C TRP A 34 -2.52 1.96 11.95
N VAL A 35 -2.78 2.40 10.72
CA VAL A 35 -3.97 3.20 10.37
C VAL A 35 -5.25 2.43 10.68
N PHE A 36 -5.28 1.10 10.43
CA PHE A 36 -6.42 0.27 10.80
C PHE A 36 -6.74 0.37 12.31
N PHE A 37 -5.75 0.22 13.18
CA PHE A 37 -6.00 0.30 14.63
C PHE A 37 -6.36 1.72 15.07
N GLU A 38 -5.78 2.73 14.47
CA GLU A 38 -6.13 4.12 14.73
C GLU A 38 -7.58 4.42 14.32
N ASN A 39 -8.00 4.03 13.14
CA ASN A 39 -9.35 4.19 12.62
C ASN A 39 -10.38 3.39 13.45
N LEU A 40 -10.00 2.18 13.89
CA LEU A 40 -10.80 1.37 14.79
C LEU A 40 -11.04 2.12 16.13
N GLY A 41 -9.98 2.68 16.70
CA GLY A 41 -10.06 3.47 17.94
C GLY A 41 -10.90 4.75 17.80
N LYS A 42 -10.91 5.35 16.63
CA LYS A 42 -11.74 6.53 16.29
C LYS A 42 -13.20 6.17 15.95
N GLY A 43 -13.55 4.89 15.87
CA GLY A 43 -14.88 4.42 15.49
C GLY A 43 -15.23 4.63 14.01
N LEU A 44 -14.23 4.84 13.14
CA LEU A 44 -14.45 5.13 11.72
C LEU A 44 -14.98 3.93 10.91
N TYR A 45 -14.93 2.73 11.47
CA TYR A 45 -15.52 1.53 10.84
C TYR A 45 -16.96 1.27 11.28
N THR A 46 -17.55 2.19 12.05
CA THR A 46 -19.01 2.20 12.27
C THR A 46 -19.70 2.97 11.15
N PRO A 47 -20.96 2.65 10.82
CA PRO A 47 -21.70 3.39 9.77
C PRO A 47 -21.74 4.90 10.02
N GLY A 48 -21.94 5.31 11.29
CA GLY A 48 -21.97 6.73 11.67
C GLY A 48 -20.62 7.41 11.56
N GLY A 49 -19.54 6.77 12.04
CA GLY A 49 -18.17 7.30 11.96
C GLY A 49 -17.70 7.44 10.52
N TYR A 50 -17.92 6.41 9.70
CA TYR A 50 -17.59 6.44 8.28
C TYR A 50 -18.35 7.55 7.54
N ALA A 51 -19.68 7.59 7.67
CA ALA A 51 -20.50 8.60 7.00
C ALA A 51 -20.13 10.01 7.46
N GLY A 52 -19.82 10.19 8.75
CA GLY A 52 -19.37 11.48 9.30
C GLY A 52 -18.08 11.96 8.65
N LEU A 53 -17.07 11.08 8.54
CA LEU A 53 -15.79 11.40 7.88
C LEU A 53 -15.98 11.75 6.40
N ILE A 54 -16.73 10.92 5.67
CA ILE A 54 -16.97 11.16 4.24
C ILE A 54 -17.73 12.48 4.01
N ASN A 55 -18.74 12.78 4.82
CA ASN A 55 -19.46 14.05 4.74
C ASN A 55 -18.56 15.25 5.06
N TYR A 56 -17.62 15.11 6.00
CA TYR A 56 -16.62 16.14 6.26
C TYR A 56 -15.79 16.44 4.99
N TYR A 57 -15.29 15.40 4.29
CA TYR A 57 -14.54 15.60 3.04
C TYR A 57 -15.40 16.21 1.93
N ILE A 58 -16.65 15.79 1.78
CA ILE A 58 -17.57 16.38 0.79
C ILE A 58 -17.70 17.90 1.01
N GLN A 59 -17.76 18.34 2.26
CA GLN A 59 -17.96 19.75 2.59
C GLN A 59 -16.67 20.58 2.51
N HIS A 60 -15.53 20.04 2.93
CA HIS A 60 -14.32 20.81 3.15
C HIS A 60 -13.21 20.57 2.10
N SER A 61 -13.25 19.47 1.35
CA SER A 61 -12.22 19.18 0.34
C SER A 61 -12.46 19.94 -0.96
N HIS A 62 -11.37 20.11 -1.73
CA HIS A 62 -11.40 20.62 -3.10
C HIS A 62 -11.60 19.51 -4.14
N SER A 63 -12.10 18.35 -3.73
CA SER A 63 -12.36 17.21 -4.61
C SER A 63 -13.30 17.59 -5.75
N PRO A 64 -13.13 17.04 -6.96
CA PRO A 64 -14.04 17.25 -8.08
C PRO A 64 -15.48 16.85 -7.74
N ALA A 65 -16.47 17.56 -8.31
CA ALA A 65 -17.90 17.32 -8.04
C ALA A 65 -18.32 15.86 -8.31
N ILE A 66 -17.81 15.25 -9.38
CA ILE A 66 -18.07 13.85 -9.70
C ILE A 66 -17.56 12.91 -8.58
N TRP A 67 -16.38 13.21 -8.00
CA TRP A 67 -15.84 12.42 -6.89
C TRP A 67 -16.66 12.61 -5.61
N LYS A 68 -17.10 13.84 -5.33
CA LYS A 68 -18.03 14.13 -4.22
C LYS A 68 -19.34 13.34 -4.33
N SER A 69 -19.85 13.13 -5.54
CA SER A 69 -21.03 12.28 -5.78
C SER A 69 -20.73 10.80 -5.46
N VAL A 70 -19.55 10.28 -5.83
CA VAL A 70 -19.10 8.93 -5.47
C VAL A 70 -18.98 8.78 -3.95
N MET A 71 -18.36 9.75 -3.29
CA MET A 71 -18.26 9.78 -1.82
C MET A 71 -19.65 9.81 -1.16
N GLY A 72 -20.59 10.60 -1.68
CA GLY A 72 -21.97 10.65 -1.19
C GLY A 72 -22.69 9.31 -1.32
N LEU A 73 -22.47 8.58 -2.42
CA LEU A 73 -22.97 7.22 -2.59
C LEU A 73 -22.36 6.27 -1.54
N ALA A 74 -21.06 6.35 -1.30
CA ALA A 74 -20.41 5.54 -0.27
C ALA A 74 -20.94 5.87 1.14
N ALA A 75 -21.15 7.15 1.46
CA ALA A 75 -21.73 7.58 2.73
C ALA A 75 -23.16 7.07 2.92
N SER A 76 -23.99 7.06 1.86
CA SER A 76 -25.37 6.53 1.92
C SER A 76 -25.43 5.02 2.14
N HIS A 77 -24.34 4.29 1.83
CA HIS A 77 -24.19 2.86 2.05
C HIS A 77 -23.13 2.55 3.12
N ALA A 78 -22.99 3.41 4.11
CA ALA A 78 -21.95 3.33 5.14
C ALA A 78 -21.96 1.99 5.92
N SER A 79 -23.12 1.34 6.08
CA SER A 79 -23.21 0.01 6.71
C SER A 79 -22.42 -1.08 5.99
N MET A 80 -22.23 -0.93 4.68
CA MET A 80 -21.41 -1.83 3.87
C MET A 80 -19.99 -1.27 3.66
N ALA A 81 -19.89 0.02 3.38
CA ALA A 81 -18.63 0.68 3.03
C ALA A 81 -17.63 0.68 4.21
N ALA A 82 -18.11 0.93 5.44
CA ALA A 82 -17.26 0.98 6.62
C ALA A 82 -16.53 -0.37 6.90
N PRO A 83 -17.20 -1.53 6.99
CA PRO A 83 -16.50 -2.79 7.17
C PRO A 83 -15.65 -3.19 5.96
N MET A 84 -16.03 -2.82 4.73
CA MET A 84 -15.18 -3.06 3.56
C MET A 84 -13.89 -2.24 3.62
N GLN A 85 -13.94 -1.00 4.09
CA GLN A 85 -12.74 -0.21 4.33
C GLN A 85 -11.84 -0.89 5.36
N ALA A 86 -12.38 -1.32 6.50
CA ALA A 86 -11.64 -2.03 7.54
C ALA A 86 -10.94 -3.28 6.99
N LEU A 87 -11.66 -4.11 6.23
CA LEU A 87 -11.10 -5.32 5.60
C LEU A 87 -10.02 -4.97 4.57
N THR A 88 -10.18 -3.91 3.81
CA THR A 88 -9.19 -3.45 2.84
C THR A 88 -7.91 -3.02 3.54
N GLU A 89 -8.01 -2.18 4.57
CA GLU A 89 -6.83 -1.67 5.28
C GLU A 89 -6.06 -2.78 5.97
N ILE A 90 -6.72 -3.61 6.79
CA ILE A 90 -6.02 -4.70 7.48
C ILE A 90 -5.54 -5.78 6.51
N GLY A 91 -6.30 -6.10 5.47
CA GLY A 91 -5.94 -7.08 4.46
C GLY A 91 -4.70 -6.66 3.68
N LEU A 92 -4.66 -5.42 3.17
CA LEU A 92 -3.50 -4.87 2.47
C LEU A 92 -2.29 -4.80 3.41
N GLY A 93 -2.49 -4.37 4.66
CA GLY A 93 -1.45 -4.34 5.67
C GLY A 93 -0.79 -5.70 5.85
N ILE A 94 -1.57 -6.74 6.11
CA ILE A 94 -1.07 -8.11 6.31
C ILE A 94 -0.37 -8.61 5.04
N LEU A 95 -1.01 -8.52 3.87
CA LEU A 95 -0.45 -9.01 2.60
C LEU A 95 0.90 -8.36 2.30
N LEU A 96 1.03 -7.05 2.48
CA LEU A 96 2.27 -6.32 2.24
C LEU A 96 3.33 -6.63 3.28
N VAL A 97 3.01 -6.76 4.58
CA VAL A 97 3.98 -7.12 5.62
C VAL A 97 4.59 -8.49 5.34
N ILE A 98 3.75 -9.52 5.13
CA ILE A 98 4.24 -10.89 4.88
C ILE A 98 4.79 -11.07 3.47
N GLY A 99 4.51 -10.15 2.55
CA GLY A 99 4.95 -10.22 1.15
C GLY A 99 4.28 -11.35 0.37
N LEU A 100 2.98 -11.46 0.50
CA LEU A 100 2.13 -12.39 -0.23
C LEU A 100 1.29 -11.63 -1.24
N LEU A 101 1.29 -12.09 -2.50
CA LEU A 101 0.59 -11.42 -3.60
C LEU A 101 0.97 -9.93 -3.67
N THR A 102 2.26 -9.64 -3.50
CA THR A 102 2.75 -8.29 -3.29
C THR A 102 2.34 -7.33 -4.40
N ARG A 103 2.43 -7.74 -5.67
CA ARG A 103 2.11 -6.88 -6.81
C ARG A 103 0.63 -6.49 -6.86
N PRO A 104 -0.34 -7.44 -6.85
CA PRO A 104 -1.75 -7.08 -6.83
C PRO A 104 -2.14 -6.33 -5.55
N ALA A 105 -1.60 -6.71 -4.38
CA ALA A 105 -1.85 -5.99 -3.13
C ALA A 105 -1.34 -4.54 -3.19
N ALA A 106 -0.14 -4.32 -3.71
CA ALA A 106 0.43 -2.98 -3.88
C ALA A 106 -0.34 -2.15 -4.91
N PHE A 107 -0.84 -2.77 -5.99
CA PHE A 107 -1.68 -2.07 -6.97
C PHE A 107 -3.03 -1.65 -6.36
N ILE A 108 -3.66 -2.53 -5.57
CA ILE A 108 -4.89 -2.18 -4.85
C ILE A 108 -4.61 -1.08 -3.82
N ALA A 109 -3.47 -1.14 -3.11
CA ALA A 109 -3.04 -0.10 -2.18
C ALA A 109 -2.84 1.25 -2.90
N PHE A 110 -2.24 1.24 -4.09
CA PHE A 110 -2.12 2.44 -4.93
C PHE A 110 -3.48 3.06 -5.26
N LEU A 111 -4.44 2.25 -5.70
CA LEU A 111 -5.79 2.74 -6.03
C LEU A 111 -6.52 3.25 -4.78
N TYR A 112 -6.41 2.52 -3.67
CA TYR A 112 -7.02 2.88 -2.40
C TYR A 112 -6.46 4.20 -1.86
N LEU A 113 -5.14 4.32 -1.72
CA LEU A 113 -4.48 5.54 -1.27
C LEU A 113 -4.70 6.71 -2.23
N GLY A 114 -4.74 6.45 -3.53
CA GLY A 114 -5.08 7.44 -4.55
C GLY A 114 -6.52 7.96 -4.39
N SER A 115 -7.46 7.08 -4.04
CA SER A 115 -8.84 7.47 -3.75
C SER A 115 -8.95 8.35 -2.51
N LEU A 116 -8.20 8.02 -1.45
CA LEU A 116 -8.10 8.87 -0.25
C LEU A 116 -7.48 10.23 -0.59
N TRP A 117 -6.40 10.25 -1.37
CA TRP A 117 -5.75 11.49 -1.76
C TRP A 117 -6.70 12.43 -2.51
N VAL A 118 -7.50 11.88 -3.44
CA VAL A 118 -8.53 12.68 -4.13
C VAL A 118 -9.62 13.13 -3.15
N SER A 119 -10.02 12.30 -2.19
CA SER A 119 -11.04 12.63 -1.20
C SER A 119 -10.62 13.75 -0.25
N GLU A 120 -9.35 13.77 0.13
CA GLU A 120 -8.76 14.72 1.08
C GLU A 120 -8.12 15.95 0.39
N TRP A 121 -8.31 16.11 -0.91
CA TRP A 121 -7.64 17.16 -1.69
C TRP A 121 -7.90 18.54 -1.09
N GLY A 122 -6.81 19.17 -0.63
CA GLY A 122 -6.82 20.49 -0.03
C GLY A 122 -7.10 20.52 1.49
N THR A 123 -7.37 19.38 2.13
CA THR A 123 -7.51 19.28 3.58
C THR A 123 -6.29 18.65 4.26
N ALA A 124 -5.58 17.76 3.56
CA ALA A 124 -4.33 17.15 4.01
C ALA A 124 -3.11 17.71 3.27
N TRP A 125 -1.93 17.55 3.87
CA TRP A 125 -0.68 17.92 3.20
C TRP A 125 -0.37 16.94 2.07
N ILE A 126 0.11 17.48 0.95
CA ILE A 126 0.36 16.69 -0.27
C ILE A 126 1.26 15.47 -0.05
N TRP A 127 2.26 15.59 0.81
CA TRP A 127 3.22 14.49 1.07
C TRP A 127 2.65 13.38 1.95
N GLU A 128 1.56 13.60 2.70
CA GLU A 128 0.97 12.59 3.56
C GLU A 128 0.50 11.38 2.76
N LEU A 129 -0.12 11.61 1.61
CA LEU A 129 -0.65 10.57 0.75
C LEU A 129 0.14 10.36 -0.55
N LEU A 130 0.74 11.41 -1.14
CA LEU A 130 1.49 11.28 -2.39
C LEU A 130 2.65 10.29 -2.27
N VAL A 131 3.42 10.34 -1.17
CA VAL A 131 4.55 9.44 -0.96
C VAL A 131 4.10 7.97 -0.87
N PRO A 132 3.13 7.58 -0.01
CA PRO A 132 2.67 6.19 0.04
C PRO A 132 1.93 5.75 -1.24
N VAL A 133 1.23 6.65 -1.95
CA VAL A 133 0.64 6.36 -3.26
C VAL A 133 1.73 5.95 -4.26
N MET A 134 2.77 6.79 -4.42
CA MET A 134 3.86 6.51 -5.37
C MET A 134 4.72 5.32 -4.95
N ALA A 135 4.94 5.13 -3.65
CA ALA A 135 5.62 3.95 -3.13
C ALA A 135 4.83 2.67 -3.46
N SER A 136 3.51 2.67 -3.28
CA SER A 136 2.66 1.53 -3.62
C SER A 136 2.69 1.21 -5.12
N LEU A 137 2.68 2.24 -5.98
CA LEU A 137 2.85 2.05 -7.43
C LEU A 137 4.22 1.44 -7.75
N GLY A 138 5.29 1.94 -7.14
CA GLY A 138 6.64 1.39 -7.28
C GLY A 138 6.74 -0.08 -6.85
N LEU A 139 6.06 -0.48 -5.78
CA LEU A 139 5.97 -1.86 -5.32
C LEU A 139 5.18 -2.75 -6.29
N ALA A 140 4.11 -2.24 -6.89
CA ALA A 140 3.30 -2.96 -7.87
C ALA A 140 4.10 -3.27 -9.16
N ILE A 141 4.96 -2.34 -9.60
CA ILE A 141 5.83 -2.52 -10.76
C ILE A 141 7.04 -3.40 -10.41
N GLY A 142 7.59 -3.22 -9.22
CA GLY A 142 8.77 -3.91 -8.73
C GLY A 142 8.51 -5.36 -8.32
N SER A 143 9.58 -6.10 -8.01
CA SER A 143 9.51 -7.48 -7.51
C SER A 143 9.77 -7.53 -5.99
N ALA A 144 9.13 -6.64 -5.23
CA ALA A 144 9.38 -6.45 -3.79
C ALA A 144 9.05 -7.70 -2.94
N GLY A 145 8.11 -8.55 -3.37
CA GLY A 145 7.73 -9.77 -2.67
C GLY A 145 8.77 -10.88 -2.75
N ARG A 146 9.69 -10.81 -3.74
CA ARG A 146 10.76 -11.81 -3.93
C ARG A 146 11.93 -11.69 -2.95
N LYS A 147 11.93 -10.68 -2.08
CA LYS A 147 12.88 -10.56 -0.95
C LYS A 147 12.08 -10.44 0.34
N TRP A 148 12.44 -11.24 1.32
CA TRP A 148 11.82 -11.28 2.66
C TRP A 148 10.29 -11.46 2.61
N GLY A 149 9.75 -12.14 1.58
CA GLY A 149 8.33 -12.32 1.38
C GLY A 149 7.96 -13.75 1.03
N VAL A 150 6.68 -14.10 1.27
CA VAL A 150 6.11 -15.39 0.90
C VAL A 150 6.14 -15.60 -0.62
N ASP A 151 6.08 -14.52 -1.41
CA ASP A 151 6.19 -14.59 -2.86
C ASP A 151 7.53 -15.20 -3.32
N ALA A 152 8.61 -15.03 -2.55
CA ALA A 152 9.90 -15.68 -2.83
C ALA A 152 9.81 -17.20 -2.74
N TRP A 153 9.13 -17.71 -1.73
CA TRP A 153 8.90 -19.14 -1.55
C TRP A 153 7.93 -19.69 -2.61
N LEU A 154 6.86 -18.95 -2.92
CA LEU A 154 5.90 -19.32 -3.98
C LEU A 154 6.57 -19.38 -5.35
N ALA A 155 7.44 -18.43 -5.69
CA ALA A 155 8.16 -18.41 -6.97
C ALA A 155 9.05 -19.64 -7.15
N GLY A 156 9.66 -20.14 -6.06
CA GLY A 156 10.42 -21.39 -6.10
C GLY A 156 9.56 -22.65 -6.27
N ARG A 157 8.35 -22.61 -5.72
CA ARG A 157 7.42 -23.76 -5.74
C ARG A 157 6.54 -23.78 -6.99
N TRP A 158 6.30 -22.64 -7.58
CA TRP A 158 5.42 -22.47 -8.74
C TRP A 158 6.09 -21.59 -9.82
N PRO A 159 7.09 -22.13 -10.53
CA PRO A 159 7.86 -21.37 -11.52
C PRO A 159 7.04 -20.83 -12.70
N SER A 160 5.88 -21.46 -12.98
CA SER A 160 4.94 -21.06 -14.04
C SER A 160 3.92 -20.01 -13.59
N ALA A 161 3.98 -19.53 -12.36
CA ALA A 161 3.07 -18.51 -11.89
C ALA A 161 3.18 -17.23 -12.73
N PRO A 162 2.04 -16.58 -13.06
CA PRO A 162 2.07 -15.33 -13.81
C PRO A 162 2.92 -14.26 -13.11
N TRP A 163 3.72 -13.54 -13.87
CA TRP A 163 4.65 -12.52 -13.34
C TRP A 163 3.94 -11.38 -12.58
N TRP A 164 2.66 -11.14 -12.89
CA TRP A 164 1.85 -10.12 -12.22
C TRP A 164 1.31 -10.57 -10.86
N LEU A 165 1.38 -11.86 -10.56
CA LEU A 165 0.88 -12.42 -9.31
C LEU A 165 1.96 -12.44 -8.21
N ILE A 166 3.23 -12.82 -8.60
CA ILE A 166 4.35 -12.98 -7.67
C ILE A 166 5.66 -12.41 -8.22
#